data_523116a16d7373fd2699f7b030968e05
#
_entry.id   523116a16d7373fd2699f7b030968e05
#
_cell.length_a   1.000
_cell.length_b   1.000
_cell.length_c   1.000
_cell.angle_alpha   90.00
_cell.angle_beta   90.00
_cell.angle_gamma   90.00
#
_symmetry.space_group_name_H-M   'P 1'
#
loop_
_entity.id
_entity.type
_entity.pdbx_description
1 polymer ?
#
loop_
_entity_poly.entity_id
_entity_poly.type
_entity_poly.pdbx_seq_one_letter_code
_entity_poly.pdbx_strand_id
1 'polypeptide(L)'
;MPANLDAAHVAIVTGANHGIGASTATALAASGAAVVCAHWPSGDPVDDQSGDYDRQRAADADHVVAGIRDRGGHAVAVAEDLRDPAAAGRLFDAAESQLGPVDILVNNASGWVQDTFAPDSRDRFGRSLQPVSYATWSQQFGVDAMAPALLIAEFARRHAERGARWGRIVGLTSGGDLGFPEEVSYGAAKAAQTNYTMSAAAELADFGITANVVHPPVTDTGWVTDSVREAVASSATHLHVATPDQVADVIAYLVSDAAALVTGNVITLR
;
A
#
# COMPACT_ATOMS: atom_id res chain seq x y z
N MET A 1 -10.37 -8.38 19.20
CA MET A 1 -10.89 -7.04 19.54
C MET A 1 -10.32 -6.10 18.49
N PRO A 2 -11.10 -5.21 17.87
CA PRO A 2 -10.52 -4.22 16.98
C PRO A 2 -9.45 -3.45 17.77
N ALA A 3 -8.31 -3.18 17.11
CA ALA A 3 -7.27 -2.33 17.67
C ALA A 3 -7.90 -0.95 17.92
N ASN A 4 -7.93 -0.50 19.15
CA ASN A 4 -8.47 0.82 19.46
C ASN A 4 -7.34 1.81 19.22
N LEU A 5 -7.48 2.67 18.23
CA LEU A 5 -6.64 3.85 18.03
C LEU A 5 -7.39 5.03 18.64
N ASP A 6 -6.69 5.86 19.39
CA ASP A 6 -7.30 7.10 19.85
C ASP A 6 -7.72 7.97 18.67
N ALA A 7 -8.86 8.63 18.77
CA ALA A 7 -9.40 9.53 17.73
C ALA A 7 -8.46 10.69 17.34
N ALA A 8 -7.31 10.79 18.00
CA ALA A 8 -6.27 11.80 17.77
C ALA A 8 -5.29 11.43 16.64
N HIS A 9 -5.27 10.18 16.14
CA HIS A 9 -4.30 9.75 15.13
C HIS A 9 -4.80 10.00 13.71
N VAL A 10 -3.90 10.48 12.85
CA VAL A 10 -4.15 10.68 11.42
C VAL A 10 -3.30 9.70 10.61
N ALA A 11 -3.95 9.00 9.70
CA ALA A 11 -3.32 8.04 8.81
C ALA A 11 -3.32 8.53 7.35
N ILE A 12 -2.21 8.36 6.65
CA ILE A 12 -2.17 8.38 5.19
C ILE A 12 -2.10 6.93 4.70
N VAL A 13 -3.05 6.54 3.84
CA VAL A 13 -3.04 5.26 3.13
C VAL A 13 -2.93 5.53 1.64
N THR A 14 -1.83 5.10 1.02
CA THR A 14 -1.64 5.27 -0.43
C THR A 14 -2.28 4.12 -1.22
N GLY A 15 -2.86 4.43 -2.40
CA GLY A 15 -3.63 3.46 -3.17
C GLY A 15 -4.90 3.01 -2.46
N ALA A 16 -5.60 3.94 -1.81
CA ALA A 16 -6.75 3.65 -0.95
C ALA A 16 -8.10 3.65 -1.68
N ASN A 17 -8.10 3.71 -3.00
CA ASN A 17 -9.31 3.69 -3.81
C ASN A 17 -9.89 2.28 -4.03
N HIS A 18 -9.11 1.21 -3.83
CA HIS A 18 -9.60 -0.17 -3.97
C HIS A 18 -8.75 -1.18 -3.18
N GLY A 19 -9.17 -2.44 -3.16
CA GLY A 19 -8.40 -3.58 -2.66
C GLY A 19 -7.90 -3.40 -1.23
N ILE A 20 -6.64 -3.80 -0.97
CA ILE A 20 -6.03 -3.77 0.36
C ILE A 20 -6.00 -2.34 0.93
N GLY A 21 -5.72 -1.32 0.09
CA GLY A 21 -5.68 0.06 0.54
C GLY A 21 -7.03 0.58 1.04
N ALA A 22 -8.11 0.30 0.30
CA ALA A 22 -9.48 0.68 0.71
C ALA A 22 -9.92 -0.04 1.99
N SER A 23 -9.66 -1.34 2.10
CA SER A 23 -9.95 -2.11 3.32
C SER A 23 -9.12 -1.60 4.51
N THR A 24 -7.83 -1.26 4.29
CA THR A 24 -6.97 -0.68 5.32
C THR A 24 -7.50 0.67 5.80
N ALA A 25 -7.84 1.58 4.88
CA ALA A 25 -8.43 2.87 5.22
C ALA A 25 -9.71 2.73 6.05
N THR A 26 -10.56 1.78 5.66
CA THR A 26 -11.80 1.44 6.37
C THR A 26 -11.52 0.88 7.77
N ALA A 27 -10.58 -0.05 7.91
CA ALA A 27 -10.23 -0.66 9.19
C ALA A 27 -9.60 0.36 10.17
N LEU A 28 -8.72 1.24 9.68
CA LEU A 28 -8.12 2.29 10.49
C LEU A 28 -9.17 3.31 10.95
N ALA A 29 -10.08 3.72 10.08
CA ALA A 29 -11.18 4.61 10.45
C ALA A 29 -12.13 3.96 11.47
N ALA A 30 -12.44 2.67 11.33
CA ALA A 30 -13.22 1.92 12.31
C ALA A 30 -12.52 1.77 13.66
N SER A 31 -11.19 1.85 13.69
CA SER A 31 -10.38 1.85 14.90
C SER A 31 -10.21 3.24 15.54
N GLY A 32 -10.78 4.29 14.94
CA GLY A 32 -10.80 5.67 15.47
C GLY A 32 -9.82 6.64 14.81
N ALA A 33 -9.01 6.24 13.85
CA ALA A 33 -8.14 7.16 13.14
C ALA A 33 -8.91 8.01 12.11
N ALA A 34 -8.45 9.24 11.88
CA ALA A 34 -8.83 10.02 10.71
C ALA A 34 -7.93 9.62 9.52
N VAL A 35 -8.49 9.41 8.33
CA VAL A 35 -7.76 8.78 7.22
C VAL A 35 -7.74 9.65 5.97
N VAL A 36 -6.55 9.86 5.43
CA VAL A 36 -6.35 10.34 4.05
C VAL A 36 -6.30 9.13 3.12
N CYS A 37 -7.32 9.01 2.27
CA CYS A 37 -7.38 8.04 1.18
C CYS A 37 -6.64 8.63 -0.04
N ALA A 38 -5.32 8.44 -0.08
CA ALA A 38 -4.52 8.93 -1.20
C ALA A 38 -4.66 7.98 -2.39
N HIS A 39 -4.94 8.55 -3.57
CA HIS A 39 -5.19 7.81 -4.80
C HIS A 39 -4.71 8.59 -6.02
N TRP A 40 -4.61 7.90 -7.14
CA TRP A 40 -4.38 8.51 -8.44
C TRP A 40 -5.40 7.95 -9.43
N PRO A 41 -6.40 8.73 -9.86
CA PRO A 41 -7.28 8.31 -10.93
C PRO A 41 -6.44 8.31 -12.21
N SER A 42 -6.00 7.13 -12.66
CA SER A 42 -5.34 7.06 -13.95
C SER A 42 -6.36 7.48 -15.00
N GLY A 43 -6.05 8.51 -15.76
CA GLY A 43 -6.92 8.92 -16.88
C GLY A 43 -6.87 7.94 -18.07
N ASP A 44 -6.38 6.72 -17.86
CA ASP A 44 -6.32 5.68 -18.87
C ASP A 44 -7.74 5.26 -19.25
N PRO A 45 -8.05 5.15 -20.54
CA PRO A 45 -9.36 4.74 -20.99
C PRO A 45 -9.70 3.36 -20.44
N VAL A 46 -10.70 3.29 -19.58
CA VAL A 46 -11.33 2.03 -19.17
C VAL A 46 -12.39 1.72 -20.21
N ASP A 47 -12.16 0.73 -21.04
CA ASP A 47 -13.13 0.27 -22.03
C ASP A 47 -14.03 -0.84 -21.45
N ASP A 48 -15.05 -1.26 -22.23
CA ASP A 48 -15.97 -2.32 -21.82
C ASP A 48 -15.28 -3.70 -21.66
N GLN A 49 -14.05 -3.85 -22.12
CA GLN A 49 -13.26 -5.07 -22.02
C GLN A 49 -12.27 -5.04 -20.83
N SER A 50 -12.13 -3.88 -20.20
CA SER A 50 -11.30 -3.75 -18.98
C SER A 50 -11.88 -4.59 -17.85
N GLY A 51 -11.03 -5.33 -17.17
CA GLY A 51 -11.40 -6.13 -16.01
C GLY A 51 -11.87 -5.27 -14.82
N ASP A 52 -12.52 -5.88 -13.86
CA ASP A 52 -12.96 -5.18 -12.63
C ASP A 52 -11.78 -4.51 -11.90
N TYR A 53 -10.62 -5.13 -11.93
CA TYR A 53 -9.40 -4.58 -11.35
C TYR A 53 -8.99 -3.24 -11.98
N ASP A 54 -8.97 -3.16 -13.32
CA ASP A 54 -8.57 -1.95 -14.03
C ASP A 54 -9.57 -0.82 -13.80
N ARG A 55 -10.87 -1.14 -13.78
CA ARG A 55 -11.92 -0.17 -13.46
C ARG A 55 -11.78 0.39 -12.05
N GLN A 56 -11.56 -0.46 -11.07
CA GLN A 56 -11.36 -0.05 -9.68
C GLN A 56 -10.08 0.76 -9.49
N ARG A 57 -9.00 0.37 -10.17
CA ARG A 57 -7.72 1.09 -10.14
C ARG A 57 -7.85 2.51 -10.72
N ALA A 58 -8.65 2.69 -11.77
CA ALA A 58 -8.88 3.98 -12.42
C ALA A 58 -9.86 4.88 -11.65
N ALA A 59 -10.64 4.34 -10.72
CA ALA A 59 -11.61 5.10 -9.95
C ALA A 59 -10.95 6.03 -8.92
N ASP A 60 -11.69 7.05 -8.50
CA ASP A 60 -11.35 7.87 -7.33
C ASP A 60 -11.56 7.09 -6.01
N ALA A 61 -11.27 7.73 -4.87
CA ALA A 61 -11.50 7.17 -3.55
C ALA A 61 -12.80 7.68 -2.88
N ASP A 62 -13.67 8.39 -3.59
CA ASP A 62 -14.84 9.03 -3.00
C ASP A 62 -15.82 8.02 -2.41
N HIS A 63 -15.99 6.86 -3.05
CA HIS A 63 -16.84 5.79 -2.53
C HIS A 63 -16.30 5.19 -1.22
N VAL A 64 -14.96 5.09 -1.04
CA VAL A 64 -14.34 4.63 0.20
C VAL A 64 -14.56 5.66 1.30
N VAL A 65 -14.33 6.94 1.00
CA VAL A 65 -14.55 8.04 1.93
C VAL A 65 -16.00 8.13 2.36
N ALA A 66 -16.95 8.04 1.41
CA ALA A 66 -18.38 8.01 1.73
C ALA A 66 -18.73 6.84 2.67
N GLY A 67 -18.29 5.64 2.34
CA GLY A 67 -18.51 4.46 3.18
C GLY A 67 -17.89 4.56 4.58
N ILE A 68 -16.76 5.23 4.75
CA ILE A 68 -16.18 5.51 6.07
C ILE A 68 -17.04 6.52 6.84
N ARG A 69 -17.44 7.61 6.19
CA ARG A 69 -18.27 8.66 6.81
C ARG A 69 -19.66 8.18 7.20
N ASP A 70 -20.28 7.34 6.39
CA ASP A 70 -21.60 6.73 6.67
C ASP A 70 -21.57 5.86 7.94
N ARG A 71 -20.39 5.32 8.29
CA ARG A 71 -20.15 4.57 9.53
C ARG A 71 -19.66 5.44 10.69
N GLY A 72 -19.68 6.79 10.54
CA GLY A 72 -19.28 7.73 11.56
C GLY A 72 -17.77 7.97 11.68
N GLY A 73 -16.96 7.43 10.76
CA GLY A 73 -15.52 7.68 10.71
C GLY A 73 -15.16 9.01 10.00
N HIS A 74 -13.90 9.39 10.08
CA HIS A 74 -13.38 10.60 9.44
C HIS A 74 -12.40 10.21 8.32
N ALA A 75 -12.69 10.63 7.09
CA ALA A 75 -11.80 10.40 5.96
C ALA A 75 -11.92 11.53 4.91
N VAL A 76 -10.83 11.72 4.16
CA VAL A 76 -10.77 12.62 3.00
C VAL A 76 -10.06 11.90 1.85
N ALA A 77 -10.48 12.17 0.62
CA ALA A 77 -9.80 11.70 -0.59
C ALA A 77 -8.82 12.77 -1.07
N VAL A 78 -7.59 12.34 -1.41
CA VAL A 78 -6.58 13.22 -1.99
C VAL A 78 -5.99 12.56 -3.22
N ALA A 79 -6.14 13.20 -4.38
CA ALA A 79 -5.59 12.73 -5.64
C ALA A 79 -4.16 13.25 -5.82
N GLU A 80 -3.17 12.35 -5.91
CA GLU A 80 -1.76 12.70 -6.13
C GLU A 80 -1.03 11.65 -6.97
N ASP A 81 -0.32 12.11 -7.97
CA ASP A 81 0.58 11.26 -8.74
C ASP A 81 1.88 11.02 -7.96
N LEU A 82 2.02 9.85 -7.41
CA LEU A 82 3.20 9.46 -6.62
C LEU A 82 4.50 9.37 -7.43
N ARG A 83 4.44 9.46 -8.75
CA ARG A 83 5.63 9.59 -9.61
C ARG A 83 6.23 10.99 -9.57
N ASP A 84 5.46 11.99 -9.10
CA ASP A 84 5.97 13.33 -8.85
C ASP A 84 6.69 13.36 -7.49
N PRO A 85 8.00 13.69 -7.45
CA PRO A 85 8.74 13.78 -6.19
C PRO A 85 8.15 14.77 -5.17
N ALA A 86 7.38 15.77 -5.62
CA ALA A 86 6.74 16.74 -4.74
C ALA A 86 5.41 16.23 -4.13
N ALA A 87 4.89 15.10 -4.57
CA ALA A 87 3.61 14.55 -4.08
C ALA A 87 3.63 14.27 -2.57
N ALA A 88 4.76 13.81 -2.03
CA ALA A 88 4.89 13.56 -0.59
C ALA A 88 4.56 14.82 0.23
N GLY A 89 5.19 15.95 -0.07
CA GLY A 89 4.92 17.22 0.62
C GLY A 89 3.45 17.63 0.53
N ARG A 90 2.85 17.58 -0.68
CA ARG A 90 1.45 17.96 -0.89
C ARG A 90 0.46 17.06 -0.15
N LEU A 91 0.71 15.74 -0.09
CA LEU A 91 -0.12 14.81 0.67
C LEU A 91 -0.12 15.12 2.17
N PHE A 92 1.06 15.39 2.73
CA PHE A 92 1.15 15.77 4.14
C PHE A 92 0.52 17.14 4.41
N ASP A 93 0.70 18.13 3.54
CA ASP A 93 0.04 19.44 3.66
C ASP A 93 -1.49 19.30 3.62
N ALA A 94 -2.02 18.48 2.72
CA ALA A 94 -3.44 18.18 2.63
C ALA A 94 -3.96 17.47 3.88
N ALA A 95 -3.21 16.49 4.39
CA ALA A 95 -3.57 15.78 5.63
C ALA A 95 -3.62 16.72 6.82
N GLU A 96 -2.57 17.51 7.04
CA GLU A 96 -2.45 18.40 8.19
C GLU A 96 -3.48 19.52 8.17
N SER A 97 -3.80 20.05 6.98
CA SER A 97 -4.81 21.10 6.83
C SER A 97 -6.25 20.63 7.09
N GLN A 98 -6.56 19.36 6.83
CA GLN A 98 -7.93 18.83 6.89
C GLN A 98 -8.19 17.95 8.12
N LEU A 99 -7.19 17.20 8.59
CA LEU A 99 -7.36 16.19 9.64
C LEU A 99 -6.40 16.39 10.82
N GLY A 100 -5.25 16.97 10.59
CA GLY A 100 -4.21 17.16 11.62
C GLY A 100 -2.91 16.41 11.33
N PRO A 101 -1.95 16.44 12.28
CA PRO A 101 -0.62 15.86 12.10
C PRO A 101 -0.68 14.36 11.84
N VAL A 102 0.11 13.89 10.86
CA VAL A 102 0.14 12.48 10.45
C VAL A 102 0.99 11.65 11.41
N ASP A 103 0.39 10.60 11.97
CA ASP A 103 1.03 9.65 12.88
C ASP A 103 1.17 8.24 12.30
N ILE A 104 0.42 7.93 11.23
CA ILE A 104 0.41 6.62 10.59
C ILE A 104 0.62 6.79 9.09
N LEU A 105 1.57 6.04 8.52
CA LEU A 105 1.83 5.98 7.10
C LEU A 105 1.74 4.54 6.61
N VAL A 106 0.83 4.29 5.65
CA VAL A 106 0.71 3.00 4.97
C VAL A 106 1.07 3.15 3.49
N ASN A 107 2.24 2.66 3.11
CA ASN A 107 2.74 2.61 1.75
C ASN A 107 2.20 1.37 1.03
N ASN A 108 0.98 1.48 0.47
CA ASN A 108 0.28 0.39 -0.22
C ASN A 108 0.20 0.61 -1.74
N ALA A 109 0.21 1.84 -2.23
CA ALA A 109 0.12 2.11 -3.67
C ALA A 109 1.11 1.32 -4.50
N SER A 110 0.70 0.96 -5.73
CA SER A 110 1.57 0.31 -6.71
C SER A 110 1.35 0.87 -8.11
N GLY A 111 2.46 1.10 -8.80
CA GLY A 111 2.51 1.41 -10.23
C GLY A 111 2.46 0.17 -11.10
N TRP A 112 2.00 -0.96 -10.59
CA TRP A 112 2.10 -2.30 -11.16
C TRP A 112 2.02 -2.36 -12.68
N VAL A 113 3.05 -2.95 -13.27
CA VAL A 113 3.18 -3.26 -14.68
C VAL A 113 3.88 -4.60 -14.82
N GLN A 114 3.38 -5.46 -15.71
CA GLN A 114 4.00 -6.73 -16.00
C GLN A 114 5.11 -6.56 -17.03
N ASP A 115 6.35 -6.87 -16.62
CA ASP A 115 7.49 -6.85 -17.51
C ASP A 115 8.41 -8.06 -17.29
N THR A 116 9.18 -8.40 -18.32
CA THR A 116 10.01 -9.60 -18.35
C THR A 116 11.32 -9.39 -19.12
N PHE A 117 12.34 -10.18 -18.77
CA PHE A 117 13.56 -10.32 -19.56
C PHE A 117 13.44 -11.35 -20.68
N ALA A 118 12.40 -12.22 -20.61
CA ALA A 118 12.17 -13.23 -21.63
C ALA A 118 11.54 -12.63 -22.89
N PRO A 119 11.69 -13.25 -24.06
CA PRO A 119 11.07 -12.78 -25.31
C PRO A 119 9.56 -13.08 -25.40
N ASP A 120 8.97 -13.59 -24.33
CA ASP A 120 7.56 -13.97 -24.29
C ASP A 120 6.65 -12.74 -24.22
N SER A 121 5.51 -12.82 -24.90
CA SER A 121 4.49 -11.76 -24.90
C SER A 121 3.32 -12.03 -23.95
N ARG A 122 3.31 -13.19 -23.29
CA ARG A 122 2.27 -13.60 -22.33
C ARG A 122 2.89 -14.39 -21.18
N ASP A 123 2.34 -14.18 -19.99
CA ASP A 123 2.69 -14.95 -18.80
C ASP A 123 1.99 -16.33 -18.78
N ARG A 124 2.30 -17.11 -17.75
CA ARG A 124 1.71 -18.44 -17.52
C ARG A 124 0.17 -18.43 -17.32
N PHE A 125 -0.42 -17.26 -17.06
CA PHE A 125 -1.88 -17.07 -16.91
C PHE A 125 -2.51 -16.42 -18.15
N GLY A 126 -1.73 -16.22 -19.24
CA GLY A 126 -2.18 -15.62 -20.49
C GLY A 126 -2.27 -14.09 -20.49
N ARG A 127 -1.81 -13.41 -19.42
CA ARG A 127 -1.77 -11.95 -19.33
C ARG A 127 -0.65 -11.39 -20.21
N SER A 128 -0.80 -10.18 -20.73
CA SER A 128 0.18 -9.55 -21.61
C SER A 128 1.45 -9.17 -20.85
N LEU A 129 2.61 -9.51 -21.43
CA LEU A 129 3.93 -9.14 -20.95
C LEU A 129 4.57 -8.09 -21.85
N GLN A 130 5.34 -7.20 -21.25
CA GLN A 130 6.17 -6.22 -21.95
C GLN A 130 7.65 -6.51 -21.65
N PRO A 131 8.58 -6.19 -22.58
CA PRO A 131 10.00 -6.20 -22.24
C PRO A 131 10.29 -5.15 -21.16
N VAL A 132 11.23 -5.46 -20.25
CA VAL A 132 11.76 -4.45 -19.32
C VAL A 132 12.30 -3.27 -20.14
N SER A 133 11.85 -2.08 -19.79
CA SER A 133 12.19 -0.82 -20.47
C SER A 133 12.32 0.30 -19.45
N TYR A 134 12.85 1.47 -19.88
CA TYR A 134 12.86 2.66 -19.04
C TYR A 134 11.43 3.06 -18.62
N ALA A 135 10.44 2.89 -19.49
CA ALA A 135 9.06 3.25 -19.19
C ALA A 135 8.47 2.35 -18.08
N THR A 136 8.61 1.02 -18.21
CA THR A 136 8.12 0.06 -17.19
C THR A 136 8.86 0.25 -15.87
N TRP A 137 10.19 0.39 -15.94
CA TRP A 137 11.02 0.66 -14.78
C TRP A 137 10.63 1.98 -14.08
N SER A 138 10.54 3.07 -14.84
CA SER A 138 10.24 4.41 -14.28
C SER A 138 8.85 4.46 -13.63
N GLN A 139 7.85 3.87 -14.27
CA GLN A 139 6.51 3.76 -13.70
C GLN A 139 6.54 2.99 -12.37
N GLN A 140 7.16 1.81 -12.37
CA GLN A 140 7.17 0.94 -11.21
C GLN A 140 8.00 1.52 -10.07
N PHE A 141 9.23 1.96 -10.34
CA PHE A 141 10.10 2.52 -9.31
C PHE A 141 9.64 3.89 -8.81
N GLY A 142 8.97 4.67 -9.64
CA GLY A 142 8.38 5.95 -9.23
C GLY A 142 7.36 5.77 -8.11
N VAL A 143 6.46 4.81 -8.27
CA VAL A 143 5.36 4.58 -7.32
C VAL A 143 5.77 3.68 -6.16
N ASP A 144 6.50 2.58 -6.43
CA ASP A 144 6.74 1.53 -5.42
C ASP A 144 8.09 1.65 -4.69
N ALA A 145 9.00 2.51 -5.14
CA ALA A 145 10.29 2.70 -4.49
C ALA A 145 10.54 4.18 -4.11
N MET A 146 10.51 5.09 -5.09
CA MET A 146 10.76 6.51 -4.85
C MET A 146 9.72 7.12 -3.90
N ALA A 147 8.43 6.94 -4.19
CA ALA A 147 7.37 7.52 -3.37
C ALA A 147 7.40 7.05 -1.92
N PRO A 148 7.50 5.73 -1.59
CA PRO A 148 7.66 5.28 -0.22
C PRO A 148 8.86 5.90 0.50
N ALA A 149 10.01 6.03 -0.17
CA ALA A 149 11.19 6.66 0.41
C ALA A 149 10.94 8.13 0.76
N LEU A 150 10.33 8.91 -0.16
CA LEU A 150 10.04 10.32 0.06
C LEU A 150 8.92 10.54 1.10
N LEU A 151 7.89 9.67 1.12
CA LEU A 151 6.84 9.71 2.14
C LEU A 151 7.38 9.38 3.54
N ILE A 152 8.28 8.42 3.67
CA ILE A 152 8.96 8.11 4.94
C ILE A 152 9.82 9.30 5.38
N ALA A 153 10.57 9.90 4.46
CA ALA A 153 11.41 11.06 4.78
C ALA A 153 10.57 12.26 5.26
N GLU A 154 9.46 12.56 4.58
CA GLU A 154 8.56 13.64 4.95
C GLU A 154 7.85 13.36 6.28
N PHE A 155 7.41 12.12 6.50
CA PHE A 155 6.85 11.66 7.77
C PHE A 155 7.84 11.91 8.92
N ALA A 156 9.09 11.43 8.77
CA ALA A 156 10.13 11.56 9.79
C ALA A 156 10.46 13.02 10.11
N ARG A 157 10.59 13.86 9.06
CA ARG A 157 10.87 15.28 9.21
C ARG A 157 9.79 15.97 10.03
N ARG A 158 8.51 15.84 9.64
CA ARG A 158 7.38 16.48 10.35
C ARG A 158 7.19 15.92 11.75
N HIS A 159 7.37 14.61 11.91
CA HIS A 159 7.31 13.97 13.22
C HIS A 159 8.35 14.55 14.19
N ALA A 160 9.60 14.72 13.75
CA ALA A 160 10.67 15.28 14.53
C ALA A 160 10.44 16.78 14.84
N GLU A 161 10.00 17.58 13.85
CA GLU A 161 9.74 19.03 14.02
C GLU A 161 8.68 19.32 15.08
N ARG A 162 7.64 18.47 15.20
CA ARG A 162 6.61 18.63 16.23
C ARG A 162 6.97 17.95 17.56
N GLY A 163 8.14 17.30 17.67
CA GLY A 163 8.58 16.60 18.89
C GLY A 163 7.72 15.39 19.24
N ALA A 164 7.07 14.77 18.27
CA ALA A 164 6.22 13.61 18.52
C ALA A 164 7.04 12.39 18.95
N ARG A 165 6.40 11.45 19.66
CA ARG A 165 7.05 10.25 20.22
C ARG A 165 6.26 8.98 19.97
N TRP A 166 5.29 9.03 19.07
CA TRP A 166 4.50 7.89 18.62
C TRP A 166 4.27 7.99 17.12
N GLY A 167 4.66 6.98 16.39
CA GLY A 167 4.44 6.90 14.94
C GLY A 167 4.46 5.47 14.43
N ARG A 168 3.77 5.21 13.30
CA ARG A 168 3.64 3.89 12.70
C ARG A 168 3.83 3.97 11.19
N ILE A 169 4.70 3.11 10.66
CA ILE A 169 4.94 2.98 9.23
C ILE A 169 4.72 1.52 8.83
N VAL A 170 3.91 1.29 7.80
CA VAL A 170 3.72 -0.04 7.20
C VAL A 170 3.94 0.05 5.70
N GLY A 171 4.86 -0.78 5.18
CA GLY A 171 5.04 -0.98 3.75
C GLY A 171 4.40 -2.30 3.30
N LEU A 172 3.92 -2.37 2.06
CA LEU A 172 3.46 -3.60 1.44
C LEU A 172 4.47 -4.08 0.41
N THR A 173 4.92 -5.33 0.54
CA THR A 173 5.85 -5.96 -0.39
C THR A 173 5.20 -7.09 -1.19
N SER A 174 5.93 -7.61 -2.14
CA SER A 174 5.59 -8.78 -2.94
C SER A 174 6.88 -9.38 -3.51
N GLY A 175 6.77 -10.53 -4.20
CA GLY A 175 7.91 -11.21 -4.79
C GLY A 175 8.36 -12.41 -3.97
N GLY A 176 9.47 -13.01 -4.33
CA GLY A 176 10.02 -14.19 -3.67
C GLY A 176 11.55 -14.16 -3.63
N ASP A 177 12.14 -15.12 -2.88
CA ASP A 177 13.58 -15.23 -2.65
C ASP A 177 14.40 -15.43 -3.94
N LEU A 178 13.77 -15.97 -4.98
CA LEU A 178 14.40 -16.23 -6.28
C LEU A 178 14.06 -15.17 -7.34
N GLY A 179 13.66 -13.97 -6.92
CA GLY A 179 13.17 -12.92 -7.79
C GLY A 179 11.68 -13.06 -8.11
N PHE A 180 11.21 -12.27 -9.06
CA PHE A 180 9.80 -12.25 -9.46
C PHE A 180 9.68 -12.31 -11.00
N PRO A 181 9.84 -13.51 -11.60
CA PRO A 181 9.68 -13.68 -13.04
C PRO A 181 8.32 -13.17 -13.52
N GLU A 182 8.29 -12.60 -14.73
CA GLU A 182 7.10 -12.02 -15.36
C GLU A 182 6.59 -10.71 -14.71
N GLU A 183 7.18 -10.32 -13.57
CA GLU A 183 6.93 -9.06 -12.86
C GLU A 183 8.27 -8.50 -12.32
N VAL A 184 9.28 -8.39 -13.21
CA VAL A 184 10.69 -8.15 -12.86
C VAL A 184 10.89 -6.80 -12.18
N SER A 185 10.39 -5.72 -12.79
CA SER A 185 10.52 -4.38 -12.23
C SER A 185 9.68 -4.22 -10.96
N TYR A 186 8.53 -4.89 -10.90
CA TYR A 186 7.68 -4.88 -9.71
C TYR A 186 8.38 -5.53 -8.51
N GLY A 187 8.88 -6.76 -8.66
CA GLY A 187 9.63 -7.43 -7.60
C GLY A 187 10.84 -6.63 -7.12
N ALA A 188 11.59 -6.03 -8.04
CA ALA A 188 12.75 -5.20 -7.72
C ALA A 188 12.35 -3.93 -6.93
N ALA A 189 11.28 -3.24 -7.34
CA ALA A 189 10.79 -2.05 -6.64
C ALA A 189 10.25 -2.38 -5.24
N LYS A 190 9.56 -3.54 -5.09
CA LYS A 190 9.07 -4.02 -3.79
C LYS A 190 10.22 -4.43 -2.85
N ALA A 191 11.30 -4.98 -3.38
CA ALA A 191 12.52 -5.20 -2.60
C ALA A 191 13.17 -3.88 -2.13
N ALA A 192 13.18 -2.85 -2.98
CA ALA A 192 13.64 -1.52 -2.59
C ALA A 192 12.75 -0.89 -1.51
N GLN A 193 11.43 -0.96 -1.65
CA GLN A 193 10.46 -0.50 -0.63
C GLN A 193 10.68 -1.23 0.71
N THR A 194 10.90 -2.53 0.67
CA THR A 194 11.23 -3.33 1.87
C THR A 194 12.46 -2.77 2.56
N ASN A 195 13.54 -2.53 1.82
CA ASN A 195 14.79 -2.01 2.39
C ASN A 195 14.60 -0.61 3.00
N TYR A 196 13.86 0.31 2.34
CA TYR A 196 13.57 1.63 2.92
C TYR A 196 12.78 1.53 4.22
N THR A 197 11.76 0.66 4.29
CA THR A 197 10.98 0.47 5.51
C THR A 197 11.80 -0.13 6.65
N MET A 198 12.70 -1.09 6.34
CA MET A 198 13.62 -1.66 7.33
C MET A 198 14.64 -0.63 7.83
N SER A 199 15.15 0.23 6.96
CA SER A 199 16.01 1.36 7.34
C SER A 199 15.29 2.33 8.26
N ALA A 200 14.02 2.66 7.94
CA ALA A 200 13.19 3.50 8.80
C ALA A 200 12.98 2.89 10.20
N ALA A 201 12.80 1.56 10.28
CA ALA A 201 12.67 0.87 11.57
C ALA A 201 13.92 1.05 12.46
N ALA A 202 15.10 1.03 11.86
CA ALA A 202 16.36 1.19 12.59
C ALA A 202 16.65 2.66 12.94
N GLU A 203 16.45 3.58 12.00
CA GLU A 203 16.85 4.98 12.17
C GLU A 203 15.84 5.79 12.99
N LEU A 204 14.54 5.41 12.97
CA LEU A 204 13.47 6.18 13.59
C LEU A 204 13.01 5.63 14.95
N ALA A 205 13.63 4.56 15.45
CA ALA A 205 13.26 3.94 16.72
C ALA A 205 13.32 4.93 17.90
N ASP A 206 14.36 5.77 17.96
CA ASP A 206 14.54 6.77 19.03
C ASP A 206 13.47 7.89 19.01
N PHE A 207 12.73 8.00 17.92
CA PHE A 207 11.59 8.92 17.81
C PHE A 207 10.25 8.27 18.18
N GLY A 208 10.25 7.00 18.64
CA GLY A 208 9.03 6.26 18.99
C GLY A 208 8.25 5.75 17.77
N ILE A 209 8.90 5.64 16.61
CA ILE A 209 8.30 5.16 15.36
C ILE A 209 8.63 3.67 15.20
N THR A 210 7.59 2.85 14.96
CA THR A 210 7.77 1.48 14.49
C THR A 210 7.55 1.43 12.97
N ALA A 211 8.32 0.60 12.27
CA ALA A 211 8.16 0.38 10.84
C ALA A 211 8.25 -1.12 10.51
N ASN A 212 7.27 -1.62 9.79
CA ASN A 212 7.17 -3.03 9.39
C ASN A 212 6.73 -3.15 7.94
N VAL A 213 6.99 -4.31 7.36
CA VAL A 213 6.55 -4.68 6.01
C VAL A 213 5.59 -5.85 6.11
N VAL A 214 4.47 -5.77 5.41
CA VAL A 214 3.54 -6.88 5.21
C VAL A 214 3.76 -7.45 3.81
N HIS A 215 3.96 -8.76 3.74
CA HIS A 215 3.96 -9.52 2.50
C HIS A 215 2.63 -10.28 2.42
N PRO A 216 1.63 -9.76 1.71
CA PRO A 216 0.33 -10.42 1.60
C PRO A 216 0.44 -11.70 0.76
N PRO A 217 -0.45 -12.68 0.97
CA PRO A 217 -0.60 -13.80 0.05
C PRO A 217 -1.31 -13.35 -1.22
N VAL A 218 -1.64 -14.26 -2.12
CA VAL A 218 -2.57 -13.97 -3.22
C VAL A 218 -3.87 -13.43 -2.64
N THR A 219 -4.15 -12.16 -2.91
CA THR A 219 -5.28 -11.42 -2.35
C THR A 219 -6.23 -11.01 -3.47
N ASP A 220 -7.52 -11.28 -3.32
CA ASP A 220 -8.52 -10.95 -4.32
C ASP A 220 -8.89 -9.46 -4.27
N THR A 221 -8.21 -8.69 -5.09
CA THR A 221 -8.48 -7.27 -5.32
C THR A 221 -9.19 -7.03 -6.66
N GLY A 222 -9.85 -8.06 -7.22
CA GLY A 222 -10.57 -8.01 -8.49
C GLY A 222 -9.82 -8.61 -9.69
N TRP A 223 -8.57 -9.10 -9.51
CA TRP A 223 -7.76 -9.70 -10.57
C TRP A 223 -7.73 -11.23 -10.53
N VAL A 224 -8.20 -11.85 -9.48
CA VAL A 224 -8.10 -13.29 -9.25
C VAL A 224 -9.08 -14.04 -10.14
N THR A 225 -8.54 -14.84 -11.06
CA THR A 225 -9.30 -15.74 -11.95
C THR A 225 -9.44 -17.13 -11.33
N ASP A 226 -10.27 -17.98 -11.95
CA ASP A 226 -10.40 -19.38 -11.52
C ASP A 226 -9.09 -20.16 -11.61
N SER A 227 -8.26 -19.89 -12.64
CA SER A 227 -6.93 -20.51 -12.76
C SER A 227 -5.98 -20.11 -11.64
N VAL A 228 -6.07 -18.88 -11.15
CA VAL A 228 -5.30 -18.44 -9.98
C VAL A 228 -5.81 -19.11 -8.70
N ARG A 229 -7.14 -19.25 -8.55
CA ARG A 229 -7.73 -19.97 -7.39
C ARG A 229 -7.30 -21.44 -7.35
N GLU A 230 -7.30 -22.13 -8.50
CA GLU A 230 -6.81 -23.50 -8.63
C GLU A 230 -5.33 -23.62 -8.29
N ALA A 231 -4.49 -22.69 -8.77
CA ALA A 231 -3.08 -22.65 -8.45
C ALA A 231 -2.82 -22.45 -6.96
N VAL A 232 -3.57 -21.57 -6.29
CA VAL A 232 -3.49 -21.35 -4.84
C VAL A 232 -3.96 -22.60 -4.09
N ALA A 233 -5.06 -23.23 -4.50
CA ALA A 233 -5.59 -24.42 -3.85
C ALA A 233 -4.62 -25.62 -3.92
N SER A 234 -3.77 -25.68 -4.95
CA SER A 234 -2.72 -26.70 -5.10
C SER A 234 -1.38 -26.32 -4.47
N SER A 235 -1.24 -25.12 -3.92
CA SER A 235 0.00 -24.62 -3.34
C SER A 235 0.24 -25.18 -1.95
N ALA A 236 1.45 -25.61 -1.66
CA ALA A 236 1.86 -26.01 -0.31
C ALA A 236 2.16 -24.81 0.62
N THR A 237 2.23 -23.61 0.09
CA THR A 237 2.64 -22.40 0.83
C THR A 237 1.52 -21.40 1.06
N HIS A 238 0.39 -21.53 0.37
CA HIS A 238 -0.78 -20.67 0.54
C HIS A 238 -1.90 -21.45 1.23
N LEU A 239 -2.60 -20.79 2.16
CA LEU A 239 -3.75 -21.38 2.84
C LEU A 239 -5.02 -21.25 1.98
N HIS A 240 -5.22 -20.08 1.40
CA HIS A 240 -6.35 -19.74 0.53
C HIS A 240 -6.06 -18.42 -0.19
N VAL A 241 -6.93 -18.03 -1.13
CA VAL A 241 -6.94 -16.67 -1.66
C VAL A 241 -7.50 -15.75 -0.57
N ALA A 242 -6.68 -14.82 -0.10
CA ALA A 242 -7.10 -13.90 0.96
C ALA A 242 -8.07 -12.82 0.45
N THR A 243 -8.87 -12.28 1.36
CA THR A 243 -9.61 -11.05 1.11
C THR A 243 -8.76 -9.82 1.51
N PRO A 244 -9.01 -8.65 0.91
CA PRO A 244 -8.36 -7.40 1.34
C PRO A 244 -8.53 -7.11 2.83
N ASP A 245 -9.68 -7.43 3.42
CA ASP A 245 -9.96 -7.20 4.83
C ASP A 245 -9.05 -8.02 5.75
N GLN A 246 -8.74 -9.28 5.38
CA GLN A 246 -7.83 -10.11 6.16
C GLN A 246 -6.41 -9.52 6.23
N VAL A 247 -5.95 -8.87 5.14
CA VAL A 247 -4.67 -8.17 5.13
C VAL A 247 -4.76 -6.86 5.93
N ALA A 248 -5.86 -6.14 5.78
CA ALA A 248 -6.11 -4.89 6.50
C ALA A 248 -6.16 -5.08 8.02
N ASP A 249 -6.69 -6.19 8.52
CA ASP A 249 -6.71 -6.54 9.95
C ASP A 249 -5.28 -6.65 10.52
N VAL A 250 -4.35 -7.24 9.76
CA VAL A 250 -2.95 -7.33 10.18
C VAL A 250 -2.29 -5.94 10.17
N ILE A 251 -2.57 -5.12 9.16
CA ILE A 251 -2.05 -3.74 9.09
C ILE A 251 -2.59 -2.93 10.28
N ALA A 252 -3.89 -3.02 10.57
CA ALA A 252 -4.50 -2.35 11.72
C ALA A 252 -3.88 -2.79 13.05
N TYR A 253 -3.58 -4.07 13.22
CA TYR A 253 -2.82 -4.55 14.37
C TYR A 253 -1.43 -3.91 14.45
N LEU A 254 -0.68 -3.87 13.35
CA LEU A 254 0.70 -3.35 13.34
C LEU A 254 0.80 -1.87 13.65
N VAL A 255 -0.25 -1.10 13.40
CA VAL A 255 -0.27 0.34 13.72
C VAL A 255 -0.88 0.62 15.10
N SER A 256 -1.36 -0.37 15.82
CA SER A 256 -1.92 -0.23 17.17
C SER A 256 -0.86 -0.25 18.26
N ASP A 257 -1.24 0.15 19.47
CA ASP A 257 -0.40 0.04 20.66
C ASP A 257 -0.08 -1.41 21.06
N ALA A 258 -0.94 -2.36 20.68
CA ALA A 258 -0.68 -3.78 20.90
C ALA A 258 0.58 -4.28 20.15
N ALA A 259 0.98 -3.59 19.10
CA ALA A 259 2.18 -3.89 18.30
C ALA A 259 3.37 -2.97 18.64
N ALA A 260 3.39 -2.28 19.77
CA ALA A 260 4.43 -1.29 20.14
C ALA A 260 5.87 -1.86 20.13
N LEU A 261 6.04 -3.17 20.28
CA LEU A 261 7.35 -3.85 20.23
C LEU A 261 7.59 -4.55 18.88
N VAL A 262 6.67 -4.45 17.93
CA VAL A 262 6.81 -5.07 16.60
C VAL A 262 7.37 -4.01 15.66
N THR A 263 8.66 -4.10 15.35
CA THR A 263 9.34 -3.19 14.41
C THR A 263 10.47 -3.93 13.70
N GLY A 264 10.82 -3.51 12.49
CA GLY A 264 11.91 -4.09 11.71
C GLY A 264 11.61 -5.52 11.21
N ASN A 265 10.35 -5.83 10.93
CA ASN A 265 9.95 -7.15 10.47
C ASN A 265 9.36 -7.13 9.07
N VAL A 266 9.60 -8.20 8.32
CA VAL A 266 8.81 -8.59 7.15
C VAL A 266 7.85 -9.69 7.58
N ILE A 267 6.57 -9.39 7.62
CA ILE A 267 5.53 -10.29 8.10
C ILE A 267 4.86 -10.93 6.88
N THR A 268 5.18 -12.18 6.63
CA THR A 268 4.63 -12.96 5.53
C THR A 268 3.32 -13.61 5.95
N LEU A 269 2.25 -13.24 5.24
CA LEU A 269 0.92 -13.86 5.37
C LEU A 269 0.79 -15.00 4.36
N ARG A 270 -0.06 -15.99 4.67
CA ARG A 270 -0.21 -17.20 3.84
C ARG A 270 -1.67 -17.63 3.69
#